data_30d45359905db2c96f2ca78ee57ce9d0
#
_entry.id   30d45359905db2c96f2ca78ee57ce9d0
#
_cell.length_a   1.000
_cell.length_b   1.000
_cell.length_c   1.000
_cell.angle_alpha   90.00
_cell.angle_beta   90.00
_cell.angle_gamma   90.00
#
_symmetry.space_group_name_H-M   'P 1'
#
loop_
_entity.id
_entity.type
_entity.pdbx_description
1 polymer ?
#
loop_
_entity_poly.entity_id
_entity_poly.type
_entity_poly.pdbx_seq_one_letter_code
_entity_poly.pdbx_strand_id
1 'polypeptide(L)'
;MKIAPLFLSLLVLAAPLRAQPLPGDSVYHLQASTQAADGQPVAWSSLRGQPRVVSMFYTNCHLMCPLIIENAKSLQKQLSSAERKRLGVVMVSLDPARDIPSAMQDVAQRHRVPDGWRFLTPAADDVRAIASVLDVRYRFRDDGSINHTSVLVLLDADGRVRARSEVTGAAVDPQFLTQVKALLAGP
;
A
#
# COMPACT_ATOMS: atom_id res chain seq x y z
N MET A 1 -12.33 53.92 42.71
CA MET A 1 -13.00 53.32 41.55
C MET A 1 -12.09 52.20 41.01
N LYS A 2 -12.44 50.92 41.23
CA LYS A 2 -11.64 49.75 40.76
C LYS A 2 -12.29 49.22 39.50
N ILE A 3 -11.58 49.33 38.37
CA ILE A 3 -12.06 48.81 37.08
C ILE A 3 -11.57 47.36 36.97
N ALA A 4 -12.51 46.39 36.94
CA ALA A 4 -12.21 45.00 36.73
C ALA A 4 -12.08 44.72 35.23
N PRO A 5 -11.05 43.97 34.77
CA PRO A 5 -10.94 43.60 33.37
C PRO A 5 -11.91 42.46 33.04
N LEU A 6 -12.74 42.72 32.03
CA LEU A 6 -13.66 41.72 31.45
C LEU A 6 -12.85 40.81 30.52
N PHE A 7 -12.57 39.60 30.94
CA PHE A 7 -11.98 38.57 30.06
C PHE A 7 -13.06 38.02 29.12
N LEU A 8 -13.01 38.41 27.87
CA LEU A 8 -13.83 37.88 26.80
C LEU A 8 -13.23 36.54 26.32
N SER A 9 -13.75 35.43 26.83
CA SER A 9 -13.34 34.08 26.39
C SER A 9 -13.85 33.82 24.97
N LEU A 10 -12.93 33.80 24.00
CA LEU A 10 -13.22 33.44 22.62
C LEU A 10 -13.40 31.93 22.53
N LEU A 11 -14.63 31.46 22.44
CA LEU A 11 -14.97 30.05 22.23
C LEU A 11 -14.70 29.73 20.75
N VAL A 12 -13.54 29.11 20.45
CA VAL A 12 -13.26 28.56 19.09
C VAL A 12 -14.09 27.31 18.90
N LEU A 13 -15.18 27.40 18.16
CA LEU A 13 -15.93 26.23 17.70
C LEU A 13 -15.06 25.45 16.69
N ALA A 14 -14.46 24.36 17.12
CA ALA A 14 -13.85 23.38 16.22
C ALA A 14 -14.95 22.71 15.38
N ALA A 15 -15.11 23.10 14.12
CA ALA A 15 -15.98 22.39 13.19
C ALA A 15 -15.47 20.95 13.01
N PRO A 16 -16.34 19.92 13.05
CA PRO A 16 -15.94 18.55 12.81
C PRO A 16 -15.36 18.43 11.41
N LEU A 17 -14.12 17.95 11.30
CA LEU A 17 -13.47 17.64 10.02
C LEU A 17 -14.26 16.50 9.37
N ARG A 18 -15.18 16.83 8.47
CA ARG A 18 -15.94 15.83 7.71
C ARG A 18 -14.97 15.12 6.79
N ALA A 19 -14.77 13.81 7.01
CA ALA A 19 -14.02 12.98 6.08
C ALA A 19 -14.68 13.11 4.69
N GLN A 20 -13.89 13.51 3.70
CA GLN A 20 -14.37 13.61 2.32
C GLN A 20 -14.84 12.22 1.83
N PRO A 21 -15.97 12.13 1.11
CA PRO A 21 -16.42 10.86 0.55
C PRO A 21 -15.36 10.31 -0.39
N LEU A 22 -15.26 8.97 -0.45
CA LEU A 22 -14.35 8.31 -1.37
C LEU A 22 -14.78 8.56 -2.82
N PRO A 23 -13.85 8.81 -3.74
CA PRO A 23 -14.13 8.81 -5.17
C PRO A 23 -14.75 7.48 -5.62
N GLY A 24 -15.66 7.50 -6.60
CA GLY A 24 -16.37 6.29 -7.05
C GLY A 24 -15.47 5.17 -7.59
N ASP A 25 -14.27 5.50 -8.05
CA ASP A 25 -13.24 4.60 -8.56
C ASP A 25 -12.17 4.22 -7.51
N SER A 26 -12.41 4.49 -6.23
CA SER A 26 -11.50 4.14 -5.15
C SER A 26 -11.50 2.64 -4.88
N VAL A 27 -10.31 2.03 -4.79
CA VAL A 27 -10.14 0.64 -4.35
C VAL A 27 -10.52 0.44 -2.88
N TYR A 28 -10.63 1.53 -2.10
CA TYR A 28 -10.97 1.49 -0.67
C TYR A 28 -12.47 1.40 -0.39
N HIS A 29 -13.34 1.36 -1.43
CA HIS A 29 -14.73 0.92 -1.27
C HIS A 29 -14.83 -0.56 -0.92
N LEU A 30 -13.80 -1.35 -1.27
CA LEU A 30 -13.77 -2.76 -0.95
C LEU A 30 -13.70 -2.96 0.57
N GLN A 31 -14.67 -3.72 1.11
CA GLN A 31 -14.66 -4.16 2.49
C GLN A 31 -13.90 -5.48 2.57
N ALA A 32 -12.58 -5.41 2.81
CA ALA A 32 -11.73 -6.57 2.93
C ALA A 32 -10.93 -6.50 4.24
N SER A 33 -10.75 -7.66 4.86
CA SER A 33 -9.97 -7.84 6.07
C SER A 33 -8.60 -8.40 5.73
N THR A 34 -7.57 -7.83 6.33
CA THR A 34 -6.20 -8.32 6.19
C THR A 34 -5.54 -8.43 7.56
N GLN A 35 -4.46 -9.19 7.64
CA GLN A 35 -3.59 -9.27 8.80
C GLN A 35 -2.19 -8.80 8.41
N ALA A 36 -1.59 -7.92 9.20
CA ALA A 36 -0.22 -7.49 8.99
C ALA A 36 0.80 -8.52 9.48
N ALA A 37 2.06 -8.36 9.06
CA ALA A 37 3.16 -9.26 9.46
C ALA A 37 3.43 -9.28 10.98
N ASP A 38 2.97 -8.30 11.74
CA ASP A 38 2.99 -8.29 13.20
C ASP A 38 1.78 -9.00 13.83
N GLY A 39 0.91 -9.59 13.03
CA GLY A 39 -0.30 -10.27 13.46
C GLY A 39 -1.50 -9.36 13.72
N GLN A 40 -1.36 -8.04 13.60
CA GLN A 40 -2.47 -7.12 13.84
C GLN A 40 -3.47 -7.10 12.68
N PRO A 41 -4.77 -7.02 12.97
CA PRO A 41 -5.78 -6.88 11.93
C PRO A 41 -5.69 -5.48 11.28
N VAL A 42 -5.82 -5.44 9.96
CA VAL A 42 -5.79 -4.22 9.17
C VAL A 42 -6.96 -4.24 8.19
N ALA A 43 -7.90 -3.32 8.32
CA ALA A 43 -8.95 -3.15 7.33
C ALA A 43 -8.34 -2.57 6.04
N TRP A 44 -8.71 -3.09 4.87
CA TRP A 44 -8.23 -2.59 3.58
C TRP A 44 -8.48 -1.08 3.41
N SER A 45 -9.66 -0.62 3.80
CA SER A 45 -10.04 0.80 3.77
C SER A 45 -9.21 1.71 4.68
N SER A 46 -8.55 1.16 5.73
CA SER A 46 -7.66 1.92 6.62
C SER A 46 -6.35 2.34 5.97
N LEU A 47 -6.06 1.82 4.78
CA LEU A 47 -4.91 2.24 3.97
C LEU A 47 -5.10 3.63 3.34
N ARG A 48 -6.29 4.22 3.39
CA ARG A 48 -6.58 5.59 2.95
C ARG A 48 -5.71 6.63 3.65
N GLY A 49 -5.50 7.79 3.02
CA GLY A 49 -4.87 8.96 3.61
C GLY A 49 -3.40 9.17 3.22
N GLN A 50 -2.79 8.20 2.52
CA GLN A 50 -1.42 8.30 2.04
C GLN A 50 -1.29 7.64 0.67
N PRO A 51 -0.59 8.26 -0.31
CA PRO A 51 -0.23 7.60 -1.55
C PRO A 51 0.54 6.30 -1.31
N ARG A 52 0.26 5.26 -2.10
CA ARG A 52 0.86 3.94 -1.92
C ARG A 52 1.26 3.31 -3.23
N VAL A 53 2.38 2.60 -3.21
CA VAL A 53 2.68 1.57 -4.20
C VAL A 53 2.24 0.23 -3.62
N VAL A 54 1.38 -0.47 -4.35
CA VAL A 54 0.82 -1.77 -3.95
C VAL A 54 1.24 -2.82 -4.96
N SER A 55 1.60 -4.00 -4.49
CA SER A 55 1.80 -5.18 -5.34
C SER A 55 1.26 -6.43 -4.66
N MET A 56 0.90 -7.42 -5.46
CA MET A 56 0.54 -8.74 -4.95
C MET A 56 1.68 -9.74 -5.20
N PHE A 57 1.88 -10.63 -4.24
CA PHE A 57 2.97 -11.61 -4.23
C PHE A 57 2.58 -12.83 -3.39
N TYR A 58 3.48 -13.80 -3.24
CA TYR A 58 3.38 -14.87 -2.24
C TYR A 58 4.77 -15.29 -1.77
N THR A 59 4.89 -15.74 -0.52
CA THR A 59 6.20 -15.95 0.13
C THR A 59 7.01 -17.10 -0.47
N ASN A 60 6.32 -18.13 -0.99
CA ASN A 60 6.95 -19.30 -1.64
C ASN A 60 7.29 -19.07 -3.12
N CYS A 61 7.36 -17.83 -3.57
CA CYS A 61 7.78 -17.46 -4.92
C CYS A 61 9.28 -17.19 -4.96
N HIS A 62 10.04 -18.04 -5.65
CA HIS A 62 11.51 -17.95 -5.67
C HIS A 62 12.08 -17.15 -6.84
N LEU A 63 11.26 -16.74 -7.82
CA LEU A 63 11.74 -16.06 -9.01
C LEU A 63 11.20 -14.62 -9.16
N MET A 64 9.89 -14.46 -9.32
CA MET A 64 9.32 -13.15 -9.66
C MET A 64 9.11 -12.24 -8.46
N CYS A 65 8.70 -12.77 -7.31
CA CYS A 65 8.43 -11.94 -6.14
C CYS A 65 9.67 -11.23 -5.58
N PRO A 66 10.87 -11.86 -5.53
CA PRO A 66 12.11 -11.13 -5.25
C PRO A 66 12.35 -9.96 -6.19
N LEU A 67 12.08 -10.12 -7.49
CA LEU A 67 12.27 -9.06 -8.48
C LEU A 67 11.28 -7.90 -8.29
N ILE A 68 10.04 -8.18 -7.89
CA ILE A 68 9.04 -7.14 -7.57
C ILE A 68 9.49 -6.33 -6.34
N ILE A 69 9.97 -7.02 -5.30
CA ILE A 69 10.48 -6.36 -4.08
C ILE A 69 11.69 -5.47 -4.42
N GLU A 70 12.65 -5.98 -5.18
CA GLU A 70 13.82 -5.20 -5.59
C GLU A 70 13.45 -4.00 -6.47
N ASN A 71 12.42 -4.14 -7.33
CA ASN A 71 11.91 -3.02 -8.12
C ASN A 71 11.33 -1.91 -7.23
N ALA A 72 10.48 -2.25 -6.27
CA ALA A 72 9.90 -1.29 -5.33
C ALA A 72 10.99 -0.63 -4.45
N LYS A 73 12.04 -1.36 -4.04
CA LYS A 73 13.20 -0.79 -3.34
C LYS A 73 13.98 0.18 -4.22
N SER A 74 14.19 -0.19 -5.49
CA SER A 74 14.89 0.66 -6.46
C SER A 74 14.12 1.95 -6.76
N LEU A 75 12.78 1.86 -6.85
CA LEU A 75 11.91 3.02 -6.94
C LEU A 75 12.11 3.96 -5.74
N GLN A 76 12.05 3.43 -4.52
CA GLN A 76 12.23 4.25 -3.31
C GLN A 76 13.63 4.90 -3.23
N LYS A 77 14.68 4.23 -3.72
CA LYS A 77 16.04 4.82 -3.76
C LYS A 77 16.12 6.07 -4.65
N GLN A 78 15.26 6.20 -5.66
CA GLN A 78 15.20 7.36 -6.55
C GLN A 78 14.36 8.52 -6.01
N LEU A 79 13.76 8.35 -4.83
CA LEU A 79 13.00 9.37 -4.12
C LEU A 79 13.86 10.07 -3.07
N SER A 80 13.63 11.35 -2.86
CA SER A 80 14.19 12.09 -1.72
C SER A 80 13.69 11.53 -0.39
N SER A 81 14.34 11.88 0.71
CA SER A 81 13.91 11.46 2.06
C SER A 81 12.48 11.94 2.39
N ALA A 82 12.10 13.15 1.96
CA ALA A 82 10.77 13.68 2.17
C ALA A 82 9.70 12.91 1.37
N GLU A 83 9.98 12.61 0.09
CA GLU A 83 9.09 11.83 -0.76
C GLU A 83 8.91 10.40 -0.22
N ARG A 84 9.98 9.74 0.23
CA ARG A 84 9.90 8.39 0.84
C ARG A 84 8.97 8.34 2.05
N LYS A 85 8.98 9.37 2.91
CA LYS A 85 8.09 9.45 4.08
C LYS A 85 6.62 9.61 3.68
N ARG A 86 6.36 10.17 2.50
CA ARG A 86 5.00 10.39 1.97
C ARG A 86 4.47 9.21 1.15
N LEU A 87 5.31 8.26 0.74
CA LEU A 87 4.92 7.10 -0.05
C LEU A 87 4.92 5.83 0.79
N GLY A 88 3.77 5.21 0.97
CA GLY A 88 3.68 3.87 1.55
C GLY A 88 4.00 2.78 0.51
N VAL A 89 4.50 1.64 0.96
CA VAL A 89 4.61 0.42 0.15
C VAL A 89 3.84 -0.70 0.83
N VAL A 90 2.99 -1.37 0.07
CA VAL A 90 2.13 -2.46 0.56
C VAL A 90 2.30 -3.69 -0.32
N MET A 91 2.70 -4.78 0.28
CA MET A 91 2.81 -6.10 -0.35
C MET A 91 1.65 -6.97 0.14
N VAL A 92 0.80 -7.45 -0.77
CA VAL A 92 -0.42 -8.20 -0.43
C VAL A 92 -0.28 -9.63 -0.88
N SER A 93 -0.58 -10.58 0.02
CA SER A 93 -0.49 -12.00 -0.28
C SER A 93 -1.56 -12.47 -1.26
N LEU A 94 -1.14 -13.37 -2.16
CA LEU A 94 -2.01 -14.21 -3.00
C LEU A 94 -2.29 -15.58 -2.36
N ASP A 95 -1.60 -15.92 -1.27
CA ASP A 95 -1.60 -17.27 -0.68
C ASP A 95 -1.78 -17.23 0.85
N PRO A 96 -2.93 -16.81 1.34
CA PRO A 96 -3.15 -16.62 2.77
C PRO A 96 -2.99 -17.91 3.60
N ALA A 97 -3.10 -19.07 2.98
CA ALA A 97 -2.92 -20.33 3.68
C ALA A 97 -1.46 -20.58 4.11
N ARG A 98 -0.49 -20.09 3.31
CA ARG A 98 0.96 -20.27 3.57
C ARG A 98 1.62 -19.00 4.08
N ASP A 99 1.11 -17.84 3.72
CA ASP A 99 1.69 -16.52 4.01
C ASP A 99 1.24 -16.00 5.38
N ILE A 100 1.55 -16.78 6.43
CA ILE A 100 1.31 -16.41 7.82
C ILE A 100 2.25 -15.26 8.27
N PRO A 101 1.98 -14.58 9.38
CA PRO A 101 2.79 -13.43 9.84
C PRO A 101 4.30 -13.70 9.90
N SER A 102 4.73 -14.85 10.39
CA SER A 102 6.17 -15.20 10.45
C SER A 102 6.79 -15.34 9.05
N ALA A 103 6.08 -15.95 8.09
CA ALA A 103 6.56 -16.07 6.71
C ALA A 103 6.69 -14.69 6.03
N MET A 104 5.79 -13.76 6.34
CA MET A 104 5.86 -12.37 5.88
C MET A 104 7.07 -11.63 6.48
N GLN A 105 7.34 -11.82 7.78
CA GLN A 105 8.51 -11.26 8.44
C GLN A 105 9.81 -11.80 7.83
N ASP A 106 9.88 -13.11 7.57
CA ASP A 106 11.06 -13.75 6.97
C ASP A 106 11.37 -13.19 5.57
N VAL A 107 10.33 -12.92 4.76
CA VAL A 107 10.51 -12.26 3.45
C VAL A 107 11.04 -10.84 3.64
N ALA A 108 10.45 -10.06 4.54
CA ALA A 108 10.87 -8.70 4.81
C ALA A 108 12.34 -8.64 5.24
N GLN A 109 12.77 -9.52 6.16
CA GLN A 109 14.15 -9.62 6.64
C GLN A 109 15.11 -10.09 5.55
N ARG A 110 14.77 -11.17 4.83
CA ARG A 110 15.60 -11.75 3.76
C ARG A 110 15.89 -10.73 2.67
N HIS A 111 14.91 -9.94 2.29
CA HIS A 111 15.06 -8.90 1.28
C HIS A 111 15.52 -7.56 1.82
N ARG A 112 15.75 -7.45 3.15
CA ARG A 112 16.18 -6.21 3.80
C ARG A 112 15.32 -5.04 3.34
N VAL A 113 13.99 -5.22 3.43
CA VAL A 113 13.07 -4.15 3.04
C VAL A 113 13.18 -2.97 4.02
N PRO A 114 13.07 -1.73 3.55
CA PRO A 114 13.06 -0.56 4.41
C PRO A 114 11.90 -0.59 5.41
N ASP A 115 12.10 0.04 6.56
CA ASP A 115 11.03 0.25 7.53
C ASP A 115 9.84 0.98 6.92
N GLY A 116 8.64 0.70 7.43
CA GLY A 116 7.39 1.32 6.99
C GLY A 116 6.70 0.60 5.82
N TRP A 117 7.30 -0.46 5.26
CA TRP A 117 6.56 -1.33 4.35
C TRP A 117 5.52 -2.14 5.14
N ARG A 118 4.39 -2.39 4.49
CA ARG A 118 3.35 -3.26 5.03
C ARG A 118 3.25 -4.53 4.21
N PHE A 119 3.33 -5.66 4.89
CA PHE A 119 3.03 -6.97 4.32
C PHE A 119 1.69 -7.41 4.89
N LEU A 120 0.72 -7.67 4.02
CA LEU A 120 -0.65 -7.93 4.40
C LEU A 120 -1.11 -9.29 3.85
N THR A 121 -1.67 -10.11 4.71
CA THR A 121 -2.32 -11.37 4.34
C THR A 121 -3.84 -11.16 4.40
N PRO A 122 -4.56 -11.16 3.25
CA PRO A 122 -6.01 -11.09 3.23
C PRO A 122 -6.67 -12.31 3.84
N ALA A 123 -7.93 -12.20 4.27
CA ALA A 123 -8.78 -13.35 4.44
C ALA A 123 -8.90 -14.10 3.09
N ALA A 124 -9.02 -15.43 3.11
CA ALA A 124 -8.99 -16.25 1.89
C ALA A 124 -10.02 -15.80 0.85
N ASP A 125 -11.22 -15.45 1.30
CA ASP A 125 -12.31 -14.99 0.44
C ASP A 125 -12.07 -13.59 -0.14
N ASP A 126 -11.22 -12.78 0.50
CA ASP A 126 -10.93 -11.39 0.10
C ASP A 126 -9.80 -11.29 -0.96
N VAL A 127 -8.98 -12.34 -1.14
CA VAL A 127 -7.85 -12.33 -2.09
C VAL A 127 -8.31 -11.95 -3.50
N ARG A 128 -9.38 -12.60 -3.98
CA ARG A 128 -9.91 -12.37 -5.33
C ARG A 128 -10.43 -10.95 -5.50
N ALA A 129 -11.10 -10.42 -4.49
CA ALA A 129 -11.66 -9.08 -4.53
C ALA A 129 -10.55 -8.02 -4.56
N ILE A 130 -9.51 -8.16 -3.73
CA ILE A 130 -8.33 -7.27 -3.75
C ILE A 130 -7.60 -7.38 -5.10
N ALA A 131 -7.37 -8.60 -5.60
CA ALA A 131 -6.74 -8.80 -6.91
C ALA A 131 -7.55 -8.12 -8.03
N SER A 132 -8.88 -8.20 -7.97
CA SER A 132 -9.78 -7.60 -8.97
C SER A 132 -9.68 -6.07 -8.97
N VAL A 133 -9.75 -5.40 -7.82
CA VAL A 133 -9.68 -3.93 -7.76
C VAL A 133 -8.28 -3.40 -8.09
N LEU A 134 -7.24 -4.23 -7.95
CA LEU A 134 -5.87 -3.94 -8.38
C LEU A 134 -5.59 -4.38 -9.82
N ASP A 135 -6.56 -4.96 -10.53
CA ASP A 135 -6.39 -5.58 -11.86
C ASP A 135 -5.18 -6.52 -11.91
N VAL A 136 -5.06 -7.39 -10.91
CA VAL A 136 -4.07 -8.45 -10.83
C VAL A 136 -4.74 -9.78 -11.17
N ARG A 137 -4.29 -10.43 -12.23
CA ARG A 137 -4.73 -11.77 -12.60
C ARG A 137 -3.83 -12.80 -11.95
N TYR A 138 -4.40 -13.87 -11.42
CA TYR A 138 -3.63 -14.95 -10.83
C TYR A 138 -4.29 -16.32 -11.06
N ARG A 139 -3.48 -17.37 -11.05
CA ARG A 139 -3.92 -18.76 -11.20
C ARG A 139 -3.00 -19.68 -10.42
N PHE A 140 -3.59 -20.52 -9.57
CA PHE A 140 -2.87 -21.63 -8.95
C PHE A 140 -2.52 -22.70 -9.98
N ARG A 141 -1.35 -23.29 -9.83
CA ARG A 141 -0.84 -24.38 -10.66
C ARG A 141 -0.77 -25.67 -9.84
N ASP A 142 -0.72 -26.80 -10.53
CA ASP A 142 -0.68 -28.14 -9.89
C ASP A 142 0.60 -28.36 -9.08
N ASP A 143 1.69 -27.67 -9.42
CA ASP A 143 2.96 -27.68 -8.69
C ASP A 143 2.95 -26.80 -7.41
N GLY A 144 1.82 -26.22 -7.05
CA GLY A 144 1.65 -25.34 -5.90
C GLY A 144 2.18 -23.93 -6.10
N SER A 145 2.71 -23.60 -7.28
CA SER A 145 3.06 -22.22 -7.63
C SER A 145 1.83 -21.41 -8.03
N ILE A 146 1.96 -20.07 -8.00
CA ILE A 146 0.91 -19.16 -8.43
C ILE A 146 1.45 -18.31 -9.58
N ASN A 147 0.86 -18.50 -10.77
CA ASN A 147 1.12 -17.57 -11.88
C ASN A 147 0.28 -16.32 -11.70
N HIS A 148 0.90 -15.15 -11.69
CA HIS A 148 0.20 -13.89 -11.48
C HIS A 148 0.83 -12.72 -12.25
N THR A 149 0.05 -11.67 -12.48
CA THR A 149 0.55 -10.40 -13.02
C THR A 149 1.53 -9.79 -12.03
N SER A 150 2.79 -9.59 -12.45
CA SER A 150 3.84 -8.93 -11.67
C SER A 150 3.77 -7.43 -11.96
N VAL A 151 3.20 -6.65 -11.05
CA VAL A 151 2.91 -5.23 -11.27
C VAL A 151 3.07 -4.43 -9.99
N LEU A 152 3.61 -3.22 -10.10
CA LEU A 152 3.47 -2.17 -9.09
C LEU A 152 2.29 -1.27 -9.48
N VAL A 153 1.35 -1.07 -8.57
CA VAL A 153 0.17 -0.22 -8.74
C VAL A 153 0.33 1.01 -7.85
N LEU A 154 0.33 2.21 -8.44
CA LEU A 154 0.34 3.47 -7.68
C LEU A 154 -1.09 3.87 -7.36
N LEU A 155 -1.38 4.03 -6.07
CA LEU A 155 -2.62 4.57 -5.55
C LEU A 155 -2.39 5.96 -4.98
N ASP A 156 -3.33 6.89 -5.20
CA ASP A 156 -3.34 8.14 -4.45
C ASP A 156 -3.88 7.94 -3.01
N ALA A 157 -3.93 9.01 -2.23
CA ALA A 157 -4.38 8.97 -0.84
C ALA A 157 -5.84 8.48 -0.67
N ASP A 158 -6.67 8.65 -1.69
CA ASP A 158 -8.06 8.20 -1.71
C ASP A 158 -8.25 6.83 -2.39
N GLY A 159 -7.17 6.17 -2.81
CA GLY A 159 -7.21 4.83 -3.40
C GLY A 159 -7.56 4.77 -4.88
N ARG A 160 -7.42 5.87 -5.61
CA ARG A 160 -7.55 5.85 -7.07
C ARG A 160 -6.26 5.32 -7.70
N VAL A 161 -6.38 4.44 -8.67
CA VAL A 161 -5.22 3.97 -9.45
C VAL A 161 -4.71 5.10 -10.34
N ARG A 162 -3.46 5.50 -10.14
CA ARG A 162 -2.82 6.62 -10.86
C ARG A 162 -1.84 6.14 -11.93
N ALA A 163 -1.16 5.03 -11.66
CA ALA A 163 -0.20 4.44 -12.60
C ALA A 163 0.00 2.95 -12.32
N ARG A 164 0.56 2.24 -13.28
CA ARG A 164 0.95 0.84 -13.20
C ARG A 164 2.31 0.64 -13.84
N SER A 165 3.12 -0.28 -13.33
CA SER A 165 4.38 -0.68 -13.94
C SER A 165 4.55 -2.20 -13.87
N GLU A 166 4.81 -2.84 -14.98
CA GLU A 166 5.11 -4.26 -15.10
C GLU A 166 6.63 -4.53 -15.21
N VAL A 167 7.44 -3.48 -15.10
CA VAL A 167 8.90 -3.61 -15.05
C VAL A 167 9.31 -4.29 -13.75
N THR A 168 10.16 -5.30 -13.85
CA THR A 168 10.65 -6.09 -12.71
C THR A 168 12.16 -6.01 -12.56
N GLY A 169 12.67 -6.41 -11.39
CA GLY A 169 14.10 -6.36 -11.07
C GLY A 169 14.57 -4.98 -10.66
N ALA A 170 15.87 -4.70 -10.83
CA ALA A 170 16.48 -3.45 -10.36
C ALA A 170 16.16 -2.23 -11.24
N ALA A 171 15.68 -2.45 -12.46
CA ALA A 171 15.28 -1.36 -13.35
C ALA A 171 13.99 -0.70 -12.83
N VAL A 172 13.95 0.62 -12.88
CA VAL A 172 12.74 1.40 -12.52
C VAL A 172 12.14 1.95 -13.81
N ASP A 173 10.84 1.76 -13.97
CA ASP A 173 10.08 2.35 -15.06
C ASP A 173 10.12 3.88 -14.96
N PRO A 174 10.70 4.61 -15.95
CA PRO A 174 10.84 6.05 -15.86
C PRO A 174 9.48 6.78 -15.86
N GLN A 175 8.49 6.25 -16.57
CA GLN A 175 7.14 6.84 -16.61
C GLN A 175 6.44 6.65 -15.27
N PHE A 176 6.54 5.46 -14.67
CA PHE A 176 6.00 5.19 -13.34
C PHE A 176 6.65 6.07 -12.28
N LEU A 177 7.98 6.21 -12.29
CA LEU A 177 8.70 7.11 -11.38
C LEU A 177 8.24 8.56 -11.52
N THR A 178 8.03 9.03 -12.75
CA THR A 178 7.51 10.38 -13.02
C THR A 178 6.12 10.57 -12.41
N GLN A 179 5.22 9.59 -12.56
CA GLN A 179 3.88 9.63 -11.97
C GLN A 179 3.94 9.62 -10.43
N VAL A 180 4.82 8.80 -9.84
CA VAL A 180 5.04 8.78 -8.38
C VAL A 180 5.47 10.16 -7.88
N LYS A 181 6.49 10.76 -8.51
CA LYS A 181 6.99 12.09 -8.11
C LYS A 181 5.94 13.18 -8.31
N ALA A 182 5.19 13.16 -9.41
CA ALA A 182 4.12 14.11 -9.66
C ALA A 182 3.02 14.03 -8.59
N LEU A 183 2.62 12.79 -8.21
CA LEU A 183 1.64 12.58 -7.15
C LEU A 183 2.15 13.08 -5.79
N LEU A 184 3.42 12.87 -5.49
CA LEU A 184 4.04 13.30 -4.22
C LEU A 184 4.33 14.81 -4.18
N ALA A 185 4.45 15.48 -5.32
CA ALA A 185 4.63 16.94 -5.39
C ALA A 185 3.30 17.72 -5.21
N GLY A 186 2.15 17.03 -5.31
CA GLY A 186 0.84 17.65 -5.11
C GLY A 186 0.66 18.27 -3.72
N PRO A 187 -0.29 19.17 -3.57
CA PRO A 187 -0.48 19.99 -2.38
C PRO A 187 -0.68 19.21 -1.10
#